data_d0f5f9edc1c0750768e9a6164beb65d5
#
_entry.id   d0f5f9edc1c0750768e9a6164beb65d5
#
_cell.length_a   1.000
_cell.length_b   1.000
_cell.length_c   1.000
_cell.angle_alpha   90.00
_cell.angle_beta   90.00
_cell.angle_gamma   90.00
#
_symmetry.space_group_name_H-M   'P 1'
#
loop_
_entity.id
_entity.type
_entity.pdbx_description
1 polymer ?
#
loop_
_entity_poly.entity_id
_entity_poly.type
_entity_poly.pdbx_seq_one_letter_code
_entity_poly.pdbx_strand_id
1 'polypeptide(L)'
;MPYRCNDNLAVYEILRSRTFRVVENPVFAILAQAFSFCLFWKLVGDLKFVLVMWIGIRIFAQWVNMVQNYWTHTRTFGYRRYHDEDDNAMNIGEWLPVTATFSACLQNNHHHYPGLLRLSHDRSEYDFGFVTVKVMKYLGLVKASRTGAEVPNDVPLGALEF
;
A
#
# COMPACT_ATOMS: atom_id res chain seq x y z
N MET A 1 -1.08 2.14 -25.21
CA MET A 1 0.21 2.45 -24.53
C MET A 1 -0.09 2.48 -23.04
N PRO A 2 0.62 1.74 -22.18
CA PRO A 2 0.41 1.85 -20.76
C PRO A 2 0.67 3.28 -20.34
N TYR A 3 -0.20 3.81 -19.48
CA TYR A 3 -0.10 5.13 -18.91
C TYR A 3 1.20 5.18 -18.08
N ARG A 4 2.29 5.64 -18.66
CA ARG A 4 3.47 6.04 -17.90
C ARG A 4 3.09 7.34 -17.21
N CYS A 5 2.60 7.21 -15.97
CA CYS A 5 2.65 8.32 -15.03
C CYS A 5 4.05 8.92 -15.17
N ASN A 6 4.16 10.23 -15.18
CA ASN A 6 5.46 10.87 -15.29
C ASN A 6 6.17 10.64 -13.94
N ASP A 7 6.66 9.39 -13.76
CA ASP A 7 7.21 8.83 -12.52
C ASP A 7 8.27 9.77 -11.93
N ASN A 8 8.99 10.47 -12.82
CA ASN A 8 9.99 11.44 -12.42
C ASN A 8 9.38 12.65 -11.69
N LEU A 9 8.16 13.08 -12.03
CA LEU A 9 7.55 14.26 -11.41
C LEU A 9 7.01 13.93 -10.02
N ALA A 10 6.36 12.78 -9.87
CA ALA A 10 5.86 12.29 -8.59
C ALA A 10 7.01 11.99 -7.61
N VAL A 11 8.05 11.32 -8.08
CA VAL A 11 9.27 11.05 -7.30
C VAL A 11 9.94 12.37 -6.91
N TYR A 12 10.04 13.35 -7.81
CA TYR A 12 10.62 14.64 -7.52
C TYR A 12 9.83 15.42 -6.45
N GLU A 13 8.50 15.42 -6.53
CA GLU A 13 7.64 16.07 -5.52
C GLU A 13 7.78 15.41 -4.15
N ILE A 14 7.82 14.08 -4.09
CA ILE A 14 8.04 13.31 -2.86
C ILE A 14 9.41 13.67 -2.25
N LEU A 15 10.49 13.60 -3.04
CA LEU A 15 11.84 13.88 -2.57
C LEU A 15 12.01 15.34 -2.10
N ARG A 16 11.23 16.27 -2.63
CA ARG A 16 11.22 17.68 -2.23
C ARG A 16 10.42 17.93 -0.95
N SER A 17 9.53 17.02 -0.56
CA SER A 17 8.73 17.15 0.65
C SER A 17 9.61 17.15 1.91
N ARG A 18 9.43 18.15 2.78
CA ARG A 18 10.14 18.21 4.08
C ARG A 18 9.75 17.03 4.96
N THR A 19 8.48 16.63 4.95
CA THR A 19 7.97 15.51 5.71
C THR A 19 8.65 14.21 5.27
N PHE A 20 8.75 13.98 3.97
CA PHE A 20 9.38 12.78 3.43
C PHE A 20 10.86 12.70 3.82
N ARG A 21 11.60 13.80 3.69
CA ARG A 21 13.02 13.85 4.10
C ARG A 21 13.23 13.58 5.59
N VAL A 22 12.28 13.97 6.45
CA VAL A 22 12.34 13.66 7.88
C VAL A 22 12.07 12.18 8.12
N VAL A 23 11.04 11.63 7.47
CA VAL A 23 10.64 10.22 7.66
C VAL A 23 11.68 9.25 7.10
N GLU A 24 12.35 9.60 5.99
CA GLU A 24 13.44 8.80 5.41
C GLU A 24 14.78 8.93 6.16
N ASN A 25 14.91 9.90 7.05
CA ASN A 25 16.13 10.05 7.79
C ASN A 25 16.33 8.85 8.73
N PRO A 26 17.42 8.06 8.59
CA PRO A 26 17.62 6.86 9.38
C PRO A 26 17.70 7.14 10.88
N VAL A 27 18.25 8.30 11.29
CA VAL A 27 18.29 8.70 12.69
C VAL A 27 16.88 8.94 13.22
N PHE A 28 16.05 9.65 12.46
CA PHE A 28 14.65 9.85 12.83
C PHE A 28 13.90 8.52 12.93
N ALA A 29 14.09 7.62 11.97
CA ALA A 29 13.46 6.30 11.98
C ALA A 29 13.87 5.48 13.23
N ILE A 30 15.16 5.48 13.59
CA ILE A 30 15.68 4.80 14.79
C ILE A 30 15.06 5.42 16.06
N LEU A 31 15.07 6.75 16.17
CA LEU A 31 14.50 7.44 17.32
C LEU A 31 13.01 7.22 17.48
N ALA A 32 12.25 7.26 16.37
CA ALA A 32 10.81 6.98 16.38
C ALA A 32 10.53 5.53 16.80
N GLN A 33 11.35 4.59 16.38
CA GLN A 33 11.25 3.19 16.79
C GLN A 33 11.59 3.00 18.27
N ALA A 34 12.65 3.62 18.75
CA ALA A 34 13.03 3.57 20.16
C ALA A 34 11.95 4.21 21.04
N PHE A 35 11.43 5.36 20.64
CA PHE A 35 10.34 6.03 21.35
C PHE A 35 9.10 5.18 21.45
N SER A 36 8.65 4.61 20.32
CA SER A 36 7.46 3.76 20.30
C SER A 36 7.66 2.47 21.12
N PHE A 37 8.85 1.89 21.09
CA PHE A 37 9.18 0.75 21.95
C PHE A 37 9.11 1.11 23.45
N CYS A 38 9.75 2.22 23.85
CA CYS A 38 9.74 2.68 25.22
C CYS A 38 8.33 3.04 25.71
N LEU A 39 7.53 3.67 24.86
CA LEU A 39 6.13 3.97 25.15
C LEU A 39 5.32 2.69 25.38
N PHE A 40 5.47 1.72 24.49
CA PHE A 40 4.78 0.43 24.61
C PHE A 40 5.21 -0.32 25.87
N TRP A 41 6.52 -0.33 26.17
CA TRP A 41 7.04 -0.92 27.40
C TRP A 41 6.46 -0.23 28.65
N LYS A 42 6.41 1.09 28.66
CA LYS A 42 5.85 1.85 29.79
C LYS A 42 4.35 1.55 30.00
N LEU A 43 3.61 1.36 28.91
CA LEU A 43 2.16 1.05 28.99
C LEU A 43 1.89 -0.39 29.46
N VAL A 44 2.70 -1.35 29.04
CA VAL A 44 2.51 -2.78 29.34
C VAL A 44 3.18 -3.18 30.67
N GLY A 45 4.33 -2.59 30.99
CA GLY A 45 5.09 -2.84 32.21
C GLY A 45 6.00 -4.07 32.19
N ASP A 46 5.80 -5.03 31.28
CA ASP A 46 6.63 -6.23 31.17
C ASP A 46 7.56 -6.13 29.94
N LEU A 47 8.84 -5.92 30.22
CA LEU A 47 9.87 -5.78 29.17
C LEU A 47 10.03 -7.05 28.32
N LYS A 48 9.95 -8.23 28.91
CA LYS A 48 10.12 -9.51 28.19
C LYS A 48 8.98 -9.70 27.21
N PHE A 49 7.75 -9.48 27.65
CA PHE A 49 6.57 -9.55 26.79
C PHE A 49 6.65 -8.54 25.66
N VAL A 50 7.01 -7.30 25.95
CA VAL A 50 7.15 -6.24 24.93
C VAL A 50 8.22 -6.58 23.91
N LEU A 51 9.37 -7.10 24.31
CA LEU A 51 10.42 -7.54 23.38
C LEU A 51 9.94 -8.65 22.43
N VAL A 52 9.29 -9.66 22.98
CA VAL A 52 8.75 -10.77 22.17
C VAL A 52 7.71 -10.26 21.17
N MET A 53 6.77 -9.43 21.63
CA MET A 53 5.74 -8.88 20.76
C MET A 53 6.31 -7.93 19.72
N TRP A 54 7.26 -7.08 20.09
CA TRP A 54 7.90 -6.12 19.19
C TRP A 54 8.64 -6.80 18.04
N ILE A 55 9.43 -7.82 18.35
CA ILE A 55 10.18 -8.61 17.36
C ILE A 55 9.21 -9.47 16.55
N GLY A 56 8.27 -10.14 17.22
CA GLY A 56 7.29 -11.03 16.60
C GLY A 56 6.42 -10.33 15.58
N ILE A 57 5.89 -9.15 15.91
CA ILE A 57 5.07 -8.35 14.97
C ILE A 57 5.88 -7.95 13.74
N ARG A 58 7.16 -7.59 13.90
CA ARG A 58 8.02 -7.21 12.76
C ARG A 58 8.34 -8.39 11.86
N ILE A 59 8.70 -9.53 12.44
CA ILE A 59 8.93 -10.76 11.68
C ILE A 59 7.66 -11.15 10.93
N PHE A 60 6.52 -11.10 11.60
CA PHE A 60 5.23 -11.40 10.99
C PHE A 60 4.89 -10.44 9.84
N ALA A 61 5.07 -9.13 10.02
CA ALA A 61 4.82 -8.13 8.98
C ALA A 61 5.73 -8.35 7.74
N GLN A 62 7.01 -8.65 7.97
CA GLN A 62 7.93 -8.96 6.88
C GLN A 62 7.56 -10.27 6.17
N TRP A 63 7.16 -11.27 6.92
CA TRP A 63 6.70 -12.54 6.36
C TRP A 63 5.46 -12.35 5.49
N VAL A 64 4.45 -11.60 5.97
CA VAL A 64 3.23 -11.28 5.20
C VAL A 64 3.59 -10.55 3.91
N ASN A 65 4.47 -9.57 3.96
CA ASN A 65 4.91 -8.80 2.79
C ASN A 65 5.65 -9.69 1.77
N MET A 66 6.54 -10.57 2.24
CA MET A 66 7.27 -11.49 1.39
C MET A 66 6.34 -12.50 0.71
N VAL A 67 5.41 -13.08 1.48
CA VAL A 67 4.43 -14.04 0.97
C VAL A 67 3.49 -13.37 -0.05
N GLN A 68 3.02 -12.16 0.23
CA GLN A 68 2.20 -11.39 -0.68
C GLN A 68 2.95 -11.14 -2.00
N ASN A 69 4.18 -10.64 -1.96
CA ASN A 69 4.99 -10.40 -3.16
C ASN A 69 5.24 -11.70 -3.95
N TYR A 70 5.57 -12.79 -3.27
CA TYR A 70 5.75 -14.08 -3.93
C TYR A 70 4.49 -14.54 -4.66
N TRP A 71 3.35 -14.54 -3.99
CA TRP A 71 2.09 -15.02 -4.56
C TRP A 71 1.57 -14.15 -5.69
N THR A 72 1.71 -12.86 -5.56
CA THR A 72 1.24 -11.93 -6.61
C THR A 72 2.15 -11.88 -7.84
N HIS A 73 3.36 -12.47 -7.78
CA HIS A 73 4.27 -12.55 -8.92
C HIS A 73 4.52 -13.98 -9.42
N THR A 74 3.86 -14.96 -8.83
CA THR A 74 3.84 -16.34 -9.32
C THR A 74 2.50 -16.62 -9.98
N ARG A 75 2.49 -17.07 -11.23
CA ARG A 75 1.27 -17.38 -12.00
C ARG A 75 0.48 -18.58 -11.45
N THR A 76 0.74 -18.99 -10.23
CA THR A 76 0.11 -20.15 -9.59
C THR A 76 -1.22 -19.78 -8.91
N PHE A 77 -1.35 -18.54 -8.43
CA PHE A 77 -2.49 -18.07 -7.65
C PHE A 77 -3.07 -16.78 -8.22
N GLY A 78 -4.38 -16.61 -8.09
CA GLY A 78 -5.07 -15.38 -8.49
C GLY A 78 -5.45 -15.34 -9.96
N TYR A 79 -5.68 -14.13 -10.44
CA TYR A 79 -6.11 -13.87 -11.81
C TYR A 79 -5.41 -12.63 -12.36
N ARG A 80 -5.39 -12.49 -13.69
CA ARG A 80 -4.94 -11.28 -14.37
C ARG A 80 -6.13 -10.60 -15.04
N ARG A 81 -6.27 -9.32 -14.78
CA ARG A 81 -7.21 -8.46 -15.48
C ARG A 81 -6.54 -7.82 -16.70
N TYR A 82 -5.30 -7.38 -16.54
CA TYR A 82 -4.50 -6.74 -17.57
C TYR A 82 -3.36 -7.66 -17.98
N HIS A 83 -3.15 -7.76 -19.30
CA HIS A 83 -2.16 -8.66 -19.90
C HIS A 83 -1.01 -7.84 -20.51
N ASP A 84 -0.32 -7.07 -19.68
CA ASP A 84 0.88 -6.36 -20.10
C ASP A 84 2.01 -7.37 -20.36
N GLU A 85 2.72 -7.21 -21.48
CA GLU A 85 3.67 -8.22 -21.99
C GLU A 85 4.82 -8.50 -21.01
N ASP A 86 5.33 -7.46 -20.36
CA ASP A 86 6.49 -7.54 -19.48
C ASP A 86 6.11 -7.68 -17.99
N ASP A 87 4.83 -7.83 -17.68
CA ASP A 87 4.35 -7.92 -16.30
C ASP A 87 3.91 -9.35 -15.94
N ASN A 88 4.34 -9.82 -14.77
CA ASN A 88 3.91 -11.10 -14.21
C ASN A 88 2.97 -10.96 -13.01
N ALA A 89 2.53 -9.74 -12.70
CA ALA A 89 1.68 -9.47 -11.56
C ALA A 89 0.30 -10.11 -11.69
N MET A 90 -0.19 -10.62 -10.58
CA MET A 90 -1.50 -11.27 -10.41
C MET A 90 -2.31 -10.51 -9.37
N ASN A 91 -3.63 -10.57 -9.49
CA ASN A 91 -4.55 -10.16 -8.44
C ASN A 91 -4.95 -11.36 -7.60
N ILE A 92 -4.92 -11.22 -6.29
CA ILE A 92 -5.49 -12.16 -5.32
C ILE A 92 -6.67 -11.46 -4.68
N GLY A 93 -7.89 -11.85 -5.05
CA GLY A 93 -9.12 -11.13 -4.70
C GLY A 93 -9.83 -11.61 -3.44
N GLU A 94 -9.32 -12.67 -2.77
CA GLU A 94 -9.92 -13.19 -1.54
C GLU A 94 -9.86 -12.14 -0.42
N TRP A 95 -10.94 -12.06 0.36
CA TRP A 95 -11.10 -11.02 1.38
C TRP A 95 -9.99 -11.01 2.44
N LEU A 96 -9.46 -12.19 2.83
CA LEU A 96 -8.45 -12.28 3.88
C LEU A 96 -7.09 -11.73 3.41
N PRO A 97 -6.50 -12.16 2.27
CA PRO A 97 -5.31 -11.53 1.72
C PRO A 97 -5.49 -10.03 1.47
N VAL A 98 -6.61 -9.61 0.88
CA VAL A 98 -6.89 -8.20 0.59
C VAL A 98 -6.90 -7.36 1.87
N THR A 99 -7.51 -7.86 2.95
CA THR A 99 -7.54 -7.15 4.23
C THR A 99 -6.15 -7.11 4.88
N ALA A 100 -5.46 -8.25 4.94
CA ALA A 100 -4.15 -8.37 5.58
C ALA A 100 -3.05 -7.51 4.92
N THR A 101 -3.18 -7.27 3.62
CA THR A 101 -2.21 -6.51 2.82
C THR A 101 -2.67 -5.11 2.45
N PHE A 102 -3.80 -4.64 3.01
CA PHE A 102 -4.42 -3.36 2.62
C PHE A 102 -4.58 -3.23 1.10
N SER A 103 -5.06 -4.29 0.45
CA SER A 103 -5.28 -4.42 -0.99
C SER A 103 -4.01 -4.50 -1.85
N ALA A 104 -2.80 -4.51 -1.28
CA ALA A 104 -1.57 -4.63 -2.05
C ALA A 104 -1.48 -5.94 -2.87
N CYS A 105 -2.31 -6.94 -2.56
CA CYS A 105 -2.42 -8.17 -3.35
C CYS A 105 -3.26 -8.01 -4.64
N LEU A 106 -3.88 -6.86 -4.90
CA LEU A 106 -4.43 -6.49 -6.21
C LEU A 106 -3.32 -5.92 -7.12
N GLN A 107 -2.25 -6.68 -7.25
CA GLN A 107 -0.98 -6.21 -7.80
C GLN A 107 -1.04 -5.99 -9.32
N ASN A 108 -1.76 -6.80 -10.07
CA ASN A 108 -1.92 -6.61 -11.52
C ASN A 108 -2.67 -5.31 -11.85
N ASN A 109 -3.69 -4.96 -11.05
CA ASN A 109 -4.39 -3.69 -11.19
C ASN A 109 -3.46 -2.52 -10.87
N HIS A 110 -2.67 -2.64 -9.79
CA HIS A 110 -1.69 -1.63 -9.40
C HIS A 110 -0.60 -1.43 -10.45
N HIS A 111 -0.05 -2.50 -11.01
CA HIS A 111 1.00 -2.40 -12.04
C HIS A 111 0.48 -1.74 -13.31
N HIS A 112 -0.76 -2.01 -13.69
CA HIS A 112 -1.35 -1.41 -14.87
C HIS A 112 -1.67 0.08 -14.67
N TYR A 113 -2.17 0.47 -13.48
CA TYR A 113 -2.49 1.86 -13.12
C TYR A 113 -1.86 2.27 -11.78
N PRO A 114 -0.52 2.44 -11.70
CA PRO A 114 0.18 2.68 -10.43
C PRO A 114 -0.19 4.00 -9.75
N GLY A 115 -0.79 4.93 -10.48
CA GLY A 115 -1.21 6.23 -9.95
C GLY A 115 -2.60 6.25 -9.30
N LEU A 116 -3.36 5.16 -9.37
CA LEU A 116 -4.69 5.11 -8.78
C LEU A 116 -4.63 4.72 -7.30
N LEU A 117 -5.38 5.45 -6.46
CA LEU A 117 -5.54 5.12 -5.05
C LEU A 117 -6.47 3.91 -4.85
N ARG A 118 -7.41 3.71 -5.75
CA ARG A 118 -8.30 2.56 -5.74
C ARG A 118 -7.67 1.44 -6.56
N LEU A 119 -7.42 0.31 -5.91
CA LEU A 119 -6.86 -0.87 -6.54
C LEU A 119 -7.92 -1.83 -7.07
N SER A 120 -9.17 -1.75 -6.61
CA SER A 120 -10.28 -2.51 -7.19
C SER A 120 -10.77 -1.85 -8.47
N HIS A 121 -10.72 -2.55 -9.59
CA HIS A 121 -11.17 -2.08 -10.90
C HIS A 121 -12.47 -2.77 -11.35
N ASP A 122 -13.07 -3.56 -10.47
CA ASP A 122 -14.36 -4.22 -10.68
C ASP A 122 -15.19 -4.21 -9.39
N ARG A 123 -16.52 -4.30 -9.52
CA ARG A 123 -17.43 -4.34 -8.37
C ARG A 123 -17.30 -5.60 -7.53
N SER A 124 -16.80 -6.68 -8.10
CA SER A 124 -16.55 -7.93 -7.38
C SER A 124 -15.25 -7.91 -6.58
N GLU A 125 -14.37 -6.95 -6.84
CA GLU A 125 -13.11 -6.80 -6.12
C GLU A 125 -13.30 -5.98 -4.84
N TYR A 126 -12.95 -6.56 -3.72
CA TYR A 126 -12.92 -5.87 -2.44
C TYR A 126 -11.62 -5.06 -2.31
N ASP A 127 -11.71 -3.82 -1.84
CA ASP A 127 -10.54 -2.92 -1.66
C ASP A 127 -10.55 -2.30 -0.28
N PHE A 128 -9.91 -2.99 0.67
CA PHE A 128 -9.80 -2.53 2.05
C PHE A 128 -8.88 -1.29 2.18
N GLY A 129 -7.84 -1.21 1.36
CA GLY A 129 -6.95 -0.06 1.31
C GLY A 129 -7.70 1.22 0.95
N PHE A 130 -8.54 1.16 -0.07
CA PHE A 130 -9.35 2.30 -0.49
C PHE A 130 -10.42 2.70 0.56
N VAL A 131 -11.05 1.72 1.22
CA VAL A 131 -11.95 1.99 2.35
C VAL A 131 -11.21 2.75 3.46
N THR A 132 -9.98 2.34 3.78
CA THR A 132 -9.14 3.01 4.77
C THR A 132 -8.84 4.46 4.36
N VAL A 133 -8.49 4.71 3.10
CA VAL A 133 -8.26 6.06 2.57
C VAL A 133 -9.52 6.93 2.67
N LYS A 134 -10.71 6.38 2.37
CA LYS A 134 -11.99 7.10 2.55
C LYS A 134 -12.22 7.52 4.01
N VAL A 135 -11.96 6.62 4.95
CA VAL A 135 -12.07 6.94 6.39
C VAL A 135 -11.08 8.03 6.78
N MET A 136 -9.82 7.94 6.35
CA MET A 136 -8.81 8.96 6.63
C MET A 136 -9.18 10.31 6.03
N LYS A 137 -9.76 10.33 4.83
CA LYS A 137 -10.28 11.55 4.20
C LYS A 137 -11.43 12.14 5.01
N TYR A 138 -12.38 11.32 5.43
CA TYR A 138 -13.49 11.76 6.29
C TYR A 138 -13.01 12.39 7.59
N LEU A 139 -11.95 11.84 8.19
CA LEU A 139 -11.32 12.37 9.39
C LEU A 139 -10.42 13.59 9.13
N GLY A 140 -10.30 14.06 7.89
CA GLY A 140 -9.43 15.19 7.52
C GLY A 140 -7.92 14.90 7.58
N LEU A 141 -7.53 13.63 7.73
CA LEU A 141 -6.12 13.22 7.82
C LEU A 141 -5.44 13.18 6.45
N VAL A 142 -6.21 13.01 5.38
CA VAL A 142 -5.73 12.97 4.00
C VAL A 142 -6.51 14.02 3.21
N LYS A 143 -5.79 14.90 2.52
CA LYS A 143 -6.37 15.78 1.51
C LYS A 143 -6.43 15.01 0.20
N ALA A 144 -7.52 15.18 -0.57
CA ALA A 144 -7.59 14.62 -1.91
C ALA A 144 -6.36 15.10 -2.70
N SER A 145 -5.47 14.17 -3.04
CA SER A 145 -4.41 14.48 -3.98
C SER A 145 -5.06 14.71 -5.34
N ARG A 146 -4.54 15.63 -6.10
CA ARG A 146 -5.05 15.97 -7.42
C ARG A 146 -5.20 14.72 -8.29
N THR A 147 -6.39 14.46 -8.72
CA THR A 147 -6.70 13.74 -9.95
C THR A 147 -6.28 14.61 -11.15
N GLY A 148 -5.02 14.94 -11.25
CA GLY A 148 -4.53 15.82 -12.31
C GLY A 148 -3.94 15.08 -13.51
N ALA A 149 -3.99 13.76 -13.50
CA ALA A 149 -3.74 12.97 -14.68
C ALA A 149 -5.09 12.74 -15.36
N GLU A 150 -5.17 13.01 -16.67
CA GLU A 150 -6.29 12.54 -17.47
C GLU A 150 -6.41 11.04 -17.27
N VAL A 151 -7.47 10.62 -16.65
CA VAL A 151 -7.73 9.20 -16.42
C VAL A 151 -8.01 8.59 -17.80
N PRO A 152 -7.30 7.54 -18.20
CA PRO A 152 -7.58 6.87 -19.46
C PRO A 152 -9.04 6.45 -19.55
N ASN A 153 -9.67 6.60 -20.72
CA ASN A 153 -11.09 6.28 -20.94
C ASN A 153 -11.45 4.81 -20.71
N ASP A 154 -10.44 3.96 -20.60
CA ASP A 154 -10.56 2.51 -20.33
C ASP A 154 -10.51 2.15 -18.84
N VAL A 155 -10.25 3.13 -17.96
CA VAL A 155 -10.33 2.91 -16.51
C VAL A 155 -11.79 2.75 -16.11
N PRO A 156 -12.14 1.68 -15.39
CA PRO A 156 -13.51 1.48 -14.92
C PRO A 156 -13.99 2.67 -14.09
N LEU A 157 -15.17 3.21 -14.42
CA LEU A 157 -15.73 4.39 -13.75
C LEU A 157 -15.74 4.29 -12.22
N GLY A 158 -15.93 3.09 -11.69
CA GLY A 158 -15.86 2.85 -10.25
C GLY A 158 -14.47 3.05 -9.63
N ALA A 159 -13.39 3.13 -10.41
CA ALA A 159 -12.04 3.40 -9.90
C ALA A 159 -11.78 4.90 -9.67
N LEU A 160 -12.65 5.76 -10.19
CA LEU A 160 -12.50 7.22 -10.20
C LEU A 160 -13.33 7.95 -9.15
N GLU A 161 -14.31 7.26 -8.56
CA GLU A 161 -15.19 7.88 -7.55
C GLU A 161 -14.46 8.03 -6.21
N PHE A 162 -14.20 9.27 -5.83
CA PHE A 162 -13.76 9.71 -4.51
C PHE A 162 -14.94 10.11 -3.64
#